data_a2b5a41157bb7d355c4c84770b4af707
#
_entry.id   a2b5a41157bb7d355c4c84770b4af707
#
_cell.length_a   1.000
_cell.length_b   1.000
_cell.length_c   1.000
_cell.angle_alpha   90.00
_cell.angle_beta   90.00
_cell.angle_gamma   90.00
#
_symmetry.space_group_name_H-M   'P 1'
#
loop_
_entity.id
_entity.type
_entity.pdbx_description
1 polymer ?
#
loop_
_entity_poly.entity_id
_entity_poly.type
_entity_poly.pdbx_seq_one_letter_code
_entity_poly.pdbx_strand_id
1 'polypeptide(L)'
;MNAFHHLCMKVLAPLVSDEHATAHLPFAVDTCFEWIVSRQTLALEAGILPHDTCTAILFSHCKTVISAAMQPGMHKVIENYFQSALHVEESTNVVPDSTCAQVCTQLRILGLDAVVQSALTETASHILEHATQQAVTRSGSLQEAVYPALHALLCDELMPALSSMLNARPKEPVSMSPTLYNAWDISVSMMYDDTPELDEDHESLYLRLEYSLAKMVGKHRLTQLYALVGMFPQSRAAMEDMVMWLAKTDERIELAQSFTQALQTRLLHPDMDTHAILAYYINIVFALRMVDTSGVVLSRVLPPVQHYLRTRHDTIRVIVHALLGDDAEFELLRSELVQLQPENDAPSSAWDMDAEDEQYTRLEHWVDPTWAPRPVDAGPAFRLMRSNDVVGLLAQIFHDRQGFLHALEQHTAQRLVRTVDYDTSRVQHNIAIFKRRLGEQSLHHCDVMLADVATSRALDSAFHTQENVAEYVHPMVVSRQFWPDLDTRTWTWPTRLAQSLQQFSAFYTRQNPTKCVRWLPHLGTVDVDIELQNNERVSMRVSPLQLAVLELVSENETPGVVTAEDLAQALELQHAAMALEALRFWVAQGVLREWPSAGSFELCDNLPVSHA
;
A
#
# COMPACT_ATOMS: atom_id res chain seq x y z
N MET A 1 21.29 -27.11 -56.87
CA MET A 1 20.10 -26.50 -56.25
C MET A 1 18.91 -27.45 -56.13
N ASN A 2 18.40 -28.08 -57.23
CA ASN A 2 17.28 -29.06 -57.12
C ASN A 2 17.56 -30.21 -56.16
N ALA A 3 18.80 -30.73 -56.13
CA ALA A 3 19.20 -31.80 -55.19
C ALA A 3 19.22 -31.33 -53.75
N PHE A 4 19.63 -30.09 -53.47
CA PHE A 4 19.60 -29.50 -52.14
C PHE A 4 18.17 -29.23 -51.66
N HIS A 5 17.34 -28.66 -52.55
CA HIS A 5 15.92 -28.48 -52.25
C HIS A 5 15.24 -29.83 -51.91
N HIS A 6 15.53 -30.89 -52.69
CA HIS A 6 15.00 -32.22 -52.40
C HIS A 6 15.51 -32.80 -51.07
N LEU A 7 16.77 -32.53 -50.71
CA LEU A 7 17.34 -32.91 -49.42
C LEU A 7 16.62 -32.16 -48.27
N CYS A 8 16.49 -30.84 -48.39
CA CYS A 8 15.78 -30.03 -47.38
C CYS A 8 14.33 -30.48 -47.19
N MET A 9 13.61 -30.76 -48.26
CA MET A 9 12.24 -31.29 -48.20
C MET A 9 12.18 -32.71 -47.61
N LYS A 10 13.20 -33.52 -47.78
CA LYS A 10 13.26 -34.88 -47.23
C LYS A 10 13.63 -34.88 -45.73
N VAL A 11 14.46 -33.95 -45.29
CA VAL A 11 15.04 -33.94 -43.94
C VAL A 11 14.33 -32.96 -42.99
N LEU A 12 14.00 -31.75 -43.47
CA LEU A 12 13.39 -30.73 -42.64
C LEU A 12 11.84 -30.78 -42.61
N ALA A 13 11.21 -31.12 -43.75
CA ALA A 13 9.74 -31.12 -43.82
C ALA A 13 9.07 -32.13 -42.87
N PRO A 14 9.58 -33.37 -42.67
CA PRO A 14 8.98 -34.31 -41.75
C PRO A 14 9.00 -33.89 -40.29
N LEU A 15 9.97 -33.04 -39.89
CA LEU A 15 10.10 -32.60 -38.51
C LEU A 15 8.84 -31.84 -37.98
N VAL A 16 8.10 -31.21 -38.84
CA VAL A 16 6.87 -30.46 -38.42
C VAL A 16 5.77 -31.41 -37.93
N SER A 17 5.75 -32.64 -38.41
CA SER A 17 4.77 -33.68 -38.06
C SER A 17 5.34 -34.78 -37.13
N ASP A 18 6.61 -34.68 -36.73
CA ASP A 18 7.30 -35.70 -35.94
C ASP A 18 7.12 -35.42 -34.43
N GLU A 19 6.68 -36.43 -33.68
CA GLU A 19 6.57 -36.33 -32.21
C GLU A 19 7.96 -36.21 -31.52
N HIS A 20 9.03 -36.62 -32.19
CA HIS A 20 10.42 -36.54 -31.71
C HIS A 20 11.25 -35.48 -32.47
N ALA A 21 10.60 -34.47 -33.01
CA ALA A 21 11.23 -33.43 -33.83
C ALA A 21 12.43 -32.74 -33.14
N THR A 22 12.33 -32.50 -31.84
CA THR A 22 13.41 -31.89 -31.06
C THR A 22 14.68 -32.72 -31.01
N ALA A 23 14.58 -34.05 -30.90
CA ALA A 23 15.72 -34.96 -30.91
C ALA A 23 16.34 -35.14 -32.30
N HIS A 24 15.55 -34.99 -33.35
CA HIS A 24 16.01 -35.17 -34.74
C HIS A 24 16.50 -33.88 -35.39
N LEU A 25 16.20 -32.69 -34.80
CA LEU A 25 16.60 -31.42 -35.37
C LEU A 25 18.12 -31.25 -35.53
N PRO A 26 18.97 -31.58 -34.55
CA PRO A 26 20.42 -31.50 -34.73
C PRO A 26 20.94 -32.29 -35.91
N PHE A 27 20.49 -33.55 -36.06
CA PHE A 27 20.88 -34.41 -37.17
C PHE A 27 20.43 -33.86 -38.53
N ALA A 28 19.23 -33.29 -38.60
CA ALA A 28 18.68 -32.68 -39.80
C ALA A 28 19.49 -31.44 -40.24
N VAL A 29 19.86 -30.61 -39.28
CA VAL A 29 20.66 -29.38 -39.51
C VAL A 29 22.10 -29.77 -39.93
N ASP A 30 22.72 -30.71 -39.22
CA ASP A 30 24.05 -31.24 -39.57
C ASP A 30 24.08 -31.80 -41.00
N THR A 31 23.08 -32.60 -41.39
CA THR A 31 22.98 -33.17 -42.72
C THR A 31 22.90 -32.11 -43.81
N CYS A 32 22.13 -31.05 -43.61
CA CYS A 32 22.05 -29.92 -44.54
C CYS A 32 23.39 -29.17 -44.62
N PHE A 33 24.02 -28.94 -43.46
CA PHE A 33 25.31 -28.27 -43.37
C PHE A 33 26.44 -29.04 -44.05
N GLU A 34 26.58 -30.34 -43.74
CA GLU A 34 27.57 -31.22 -44.38
C GLU A 34 27.43 -31.28 -45.89
N TRP A 35 26.19 -31.28 -46.41
CA TRP A 35 25.95 -31.24 -47.84
C TRP A 35 26.51 -29.96 -48.47
N ILE A 36 26.33 -28.80 -47.86
CA ILE A 36 26.86 -27.54 -48.34
C ILE A 36 28.38 -27.56 -48.35
N VAL A 37 28.99 -27.97 -47.23
CA VAL A 37 30.45 -28.07 -47.09
C VAL A 37 31.05 -29.02 -48.13
N SER A 38 30.46 -30.20 -48.35
CA SER A 38 30.93 -31.17 -49.34
C SER A 38 30.85 -30.63 -50.77
N ARG A 39 29.82 -29.79 -51.08
CA ARG A 39 29.71 -29.17 -52.42
C ARG A 39 30.67 -28.00 -52.59
N GLN A 40 30.93 -27.24 -51.55
CA GLN A 40 31.94 -26.20 -51.54
C GLN A 40 33.35 -26.81 -51.81
N THR A 41 33.71 -27.88 -51.11
CA THR A 41 35.00 -28.55 -51.32
C THR A 41 35.14 -29.05 -52.75
N LEU A 42 34.13 -29.69 -53.30
CA LEU A 42 34.13 -30.17 -54.70
C LEU A 42 34.25 -29.02 -55.73
N ALA A 43 33.61 -27.88 -55.48
CA ALA A 43 33.70 -26.72 -56.37
C ALA A 43 35.09 -26.07 -56.35
N LEU A 44 35.73 -26.05 -55.17
CA LEU A 44 37.11 -25.57 -55.00
C LEU A 44 38.13 -26.47 -55.63
N GLU A 45 38.02 -27.79 -55.46
CA GLU A 45 38.88 -28.79 -56.09
C GLU A 45 38.77 -28.79 -57.62
N ALA A 46 37.58 -28.52 -58.15
CA ALA A 46 37.34 -28.39 -59.57
C ALA A 46 37.82 -27.05 -60.18
N GLY A 47 38.29 -26.11 -59.41
CA GLY A 47 38.80 -24.79 -59.86
C GLY A 47 37.80 -23.95 -60.64
N ILE A 48 36.52 -24.10 -60.33
CA ILE A 48 35.42 -23.49 -61.15
C ILE A 48 35.29 -21.99 -60.94
N LEU A 49 35.65 -21.46 -59.75
CA LEU A 49 35.54 -20.03 -59.43
C LEU A 49 36.62 -19.60 -58.41
N PRO A 50 36.96 -18.28 -58.33
CA PRO A 50 37.75 -17.75 -57.22
C PRO A 50 37.08 -18.04 -55.89
N HIS A 51 37.90 -18.35 -54.89
CA HIS A 51 37.45 -18.86 -53.59
C HIS A 51 36.33 -18.07 -52.96
N ASP A 52 36.47 -16.73 -52.89
CA ASP A 52 35.55 -15.86 -52.16
C ASP A 52 34.18 -15.69 -52.85
N THR A 53 34.16 -15.66 -54.19
CA THR A 53 32.89 -15.53 -54.97
C THR A 53 32.11 -16.85 -54.99
N CYS A 54 32.77 -18.00 -55.00
CA CYS A 54 32.10 -19.30 -55.00
C CYS A 54 31.36 -19.58 -53.71
N THR A 55 31.98 -19.27 -52.58
CA THR A 55 31.38 -19.45 -51.24
C THR A 55 30.18 -18.55 -51.06
N ALA A 56 30.29 -17.24 -51.35
CA ALA A 56 29.21 -16.30 -51.20
C ALA A 56 27.98 -16.63 -52.06
N ILE A 57 28.19 -17.03 -53.32
CA ILE A 57 27.11 -17.44 -54.24
C ILE A 57 26.44 -18.73 -53.77
N LEU A 58 27.21 -19.74 -53.34
CA LEU A 58 26.65 -21.01 -52.87
C LEU A 58 25.78 -20.81 -51.64
N PHE A 59 26.28 -20.09 -50.63
CA PHE A 59 25.54 -19.81 -49.42
C PHE A 59 24.29 -18.92 -49.67
N SER A 60 24.38 -17.88 -50.50
CA SER A 60 23.24 -17.08 -50.86
C SER A 60 22.12 -17.90 -51.51
N HIS A 61 22.48 -18.81 -52.39
CA HIS A 61 21.51 -19.73 -53.01
C HIS A 61 20.95 -20.76 -52.03
N CYS A 62 21.78 -21.29 -51.12
CA CYS A 62 21.32 -22.22 -50.10
C CYS A 62 20.34 -21.52 -49.12
N LYS A 63 20.62 -20.31 -48.71
CA LYS A 63 19.71 -19.50 -47.90
C LYS A 63 18.33 -19.35 -48.54
N THR A 64 18.28 -19.01 -49.82
CA THR A 64 17.00 -18.87 -50.57
C THR A 64 16.23 -20.18 -50.67
N VAL A 65 16.93 -21.32 -50.85
CA VAL A 65 16.29 -22.64 -50.92
C VAL A 65 15.76 -23.09 -49.56
N ILE A 66 16.51 -22.87 -48.48
CA ILE A 66 16.06 -23.21 -47.15
C ILE A 66 14.85 -22.35 -46.76
N SER A 67 14.90 -21.03 -46.98
CA SER A 67 13.76 -20.14 -46.73
C SER A 67 12.51 -20.58 -47.50
N ALA A 68 12.67 -21.09 -48.75
CA ALA A 68 11.56 -21.60 -49.53
C ALA A 68 11.05 -22.98 -49.08
N ALA A 69 11.92 -23.78 -48.44
CA ALA A 69 11.60 -25.12 -47.90
C ALA A 69 11.01 -25.06 -46.47
N MET A 70 11.12 -23.92 -45.79
CA MET A 70 10.58 -23.75 -44.44
C MET A 70 9.05 -23.85 -44.44
N GLN A 71 8.55 -24.86 -43.73
CA GLN A 71 7.11 -25.03 -43.53
C GLN A 71 6.56 -24.20 -42.36
N PRO A 72 5.29 -23.82 -42.42
CA PRO A 72 4.60 -23.23 -41.26
C PRO A 72 4.66 -24.26 -40.11
N GLY A 73 5.24 -23.88 -38.99
CA GLY A 73 5.41 -24.75 -37.80
C GLY A 73 6.87 -25.13 -37.50
N MET A 74 7.81 -24.98 -38.44
CA MET A 74 9.23 -25.21 -38.18
C MET A 74 9.78 -24.28 -37.09
N HIS A 75 9.29 -23.08 -37.00
CA HIS A 75 9.58 -22.13 -35.92
C HIS A 75 9.33 -22.74 -34.54
N LYS A 76 8.18 -23.38 -34.34
CA LYS A 76 7.86 -24.09 -33.09
C LYS A 76 8.76 -25.24 -32.76
N VAL A 77 9.21 -25.96 -33.79
CA VAL A 77 10.16 -27.10 -33.60
C VAL A 77 11.50 -26.56 -33.08
N ILE A 78 11.99 -25.46 -33.66
CA ILE A 78 13.23 -24.80 -33.25
C ILE A 78 13.07 -24.21 -31.83
N GLU A 79 11.95 -23.56 -31.54
CA GLU A 79 11.60 -23.04 -30.21
C GLU A 79 11.59 -24.17 -29.17
N ASN A 80 10.84 -25.25 -29.41
CA ASN A 80 10.77 -26.41 -28.52
C ASN A 80 12.13 -27.06 -28.28
N TYR A 81 12.99 -27.09 -29.32
CA TYR A 81 14.37 -27.59 -29.19
C TYR A 81 15.17 -26.72 -28.23
N PHE A 82 15.20 -25.40 -28.40
CA PHE A 82 15.91 -24.50 -27.51
C PHE A 82 15.31 -24.53 -26.11
N GLN A 83 14.00 -24.63 -25.97
CA GLN A 83 13.33 -24.77 -24.68
C GLN A 83 13.75 -26.05 -23.94
N SER A 84 13.88 -27.17 -24.65
CA SER A 84 14.35 -28.41 -24.05
C SER A 84 15.85 -28.39 -23.71
N ALA A 85 16.66 -27.66 -24.48
CA ALA A 85 18.10 -27.57 -24.31
C ALA A 85 18.54 -26.54 -23.24
N LEU A 86 17.70 -25.52 -22.99
CA LEU A 86 17.92 -24.49 -21.96
C LEU A 86 17.12 -24.79 -20.68
N HIS A 87 16.81 -26.05 -20.40
CA HIS A 87 16.05 -26.44 -19.22
C HIS A 87 16.80 -26.01 -17.95
N VAL A 88 16.15 -25.14 -17.18
CA VAL A 88 16.61 -24.76 -15.84
C VAL A 88 16.17 -25.88 -14.90
N GLU A 89 17.04 -26.81 -14.57
CA GLU A 89 16.85 -27.67 -13.40
C GLU A 89 16.96 -26.81 -12.12
N GLU A 90 16.38 -27.25 -11.02
CA GLU A 90 16.32 -26.56 -9.70
C GLU A 90 17.67 -26.06 -9.14
N SER A 91 18.78 -26.35 -9.79
CA SER A 91 20.13 -25.87 -9.50
C SER A 91 20.60 -24.84 -10.54
N THR A 92 20.55 -23.66 -10.20
CA THR A 92 21.12 -22.36 -10.61
C THR A 92 22.24 -22.29 -11.67
N ASN A 93 22.31 -23.13 -12.68
CA ASN A 93 23.29 -22.99 -13.77
C ASN A 93 22.66 -23.35 -15.11
N VAL A 94 22.31 -22.33 -15.89
CA VAL A 94 21.96 -22.49 -17.31
C VAL A 94 23.25 -22.71 -18.08
N VAL A 95 23.69 -23.94 -18.17
CA VAL A 95 24.82 -24.28 -19.04
C VAL A 95 24.27 -24.80 -20.36
N PRO A 96 24.40 -24.05 -21.47
CA PRO A 96 23.95 -24.52 -22.77
C PRO A 96 24.78 -25.76 -23.16
N ASP A 97 24.09 -26.79 -23.59
CA ASP A 97 24.74 -28.01 -24.12
C ASP A 97 25.59 -27.63 -25.33
N SER A 98 26.79 -28.17 -25.44
CA SER A 98 27.70 -27.85 -26.56
C SER A 98 27.09 -28.17 -27.94
N THR A 99 26.12 -29.07 -27.97
CA THR A 99 25.32 -29.41 -29.15
C THR A 99 24.35 -28.31 -29.52
N CYS A 100 23.75 -27.64 -28.54
CA CYS A 100 22.81 -26.54 -28.73
C CYS A 100 23.49 -25.30 -29.37
N ALA A 101 24.65 -24.92 -28.87
CA ALA A 101 25.45 -23.86 -29.46
C ALA A 101 25.87 -24.15 -30.91
N GLN A 102 26.21 -25.39 -31.22
CA GLN A 102 26.54 -25.82 -32.58
C GLN A 102 25.34 -25.72 -33.52
N VAL A 103 24.17 -26.22 -33.12
CA VAL A 103 22.92 -26.12 -33.91
C VAL A 103 22.54 -24.67 -34.15
N CYS A 104 22.66 -23.83 -33.13
CA CYS A 104 22.40 -22.39 -33.23
C CYS A 104 23.28 -21.75 -34.31
N THR A 105 24.59 -22.00 -34.27
CA THR A 105 25.55 -21.49 -35.25
C THR A 105 25.27 -21.99 -36.67
N GLN A 106 24.98 -23.28 -36.83
CA GLN A 106 24.64 -23.85 -38.13
C GLN A 106 23.37 -23.27 -38.74
N LEU A 107 22.31 -23.09 -37.92
CA LEU A 107 21.06 -22.46 -38.36
C LEU A 107 21.28 -21.00 -38.80
N ARG A 108 22.14 -20.26 -38.12
CA ARG A 108 22.51 -18.90 -38.50
C ARG A 108 23.25 -18.86 -39.82
N ILE A 109 24.27 -19.74 -40.01
CA ILE A 109 24.99 -19.84 -41.27
C ILE A 109 24.04 -20.21 -42.42
N LEU A 110 23.04 -21.04 -42.17
CA LEU A 110 22.01 -21.39 -43.14
C LEU A 110 21.04 -20.25 -43.45
N GLY A 111 21.18 -19.09 -42.79
CA GLY A 111 20.39 -17.85 -43.07
C GLY A 111 19.08 -17.78 -42.33
N LEU A 112 18.94 -18.49 -41.22
CA LEU A 112 17.77 -18.50 -40.36
C LEU A 112 17.96 -17.62 -39.11
N ASP A 113 18.81 -16.57 -39.17
CA ASP A 113 19.11 -15.68 -38.03
C ASP A 113 17.87 -15.14 -37.34
N ALA A 114 16.93 -14.60 -38.10
CA ALA A 114 15.71 -14.04 -37.55
C ALA A 114 14.85 -15.07 -36.83
N VAL A 115 14.82 -16.33 -37.32
CA VAL A 115 14.08 -17.43 -36.70
C VAL A 115 14.76 -17.86 -35.41
N VAL A 116 16.07 -17.93 -35.39
CA VAL A 116 16.87 -18.31 -34.22
C VAL A 116 16.73 -17.23 -33.14
N GLN A 117 16.88 -15.95 -33.48
CA GLN A 117 16.72 -14.85 -32.55
C GLN A 117 15.31 -14.80 -31.93
N SER A 118 14.27 -14.99 -32.76
CA SER A 118 12.90 -15.09 -32.28
C SER A 118 12.70 -16.27 -31.34
N ALA A 119 13.16 -17.45 -31.69
CA ALA A 119 13.04 -18.66 -30.90
C ALA A 119 13.80 -18.55 -29.56
N LEU A 120 15.01 -17.98 -29.55
CA LEU A 120 15.77 -17.73 -28.32
C LEU A 120 15.09 -16.70 -27.42
N THR A 121 14.53 -15.64 -28.01
CA THR A 121 13.80 -14.62 -27.26
C THR A 121 12.56 -15.20 -26.61
N GLU A 122 11.79 -16.01 -27.34
CA GLU A 122 10.59 -16.68 -26.82
C GLU A 122 10.95 -17.69 -25.72
N THR A 123 11.99 -18.49 -25.92
CA THR A 123 12.48 -19.43 -24.91
C THR A 123 12.93 -18.73 -23.64
N ALA A 124 13.74 -17.67 -23.76
CA ALA A 124 14.16 -16.86 -22.61
C ALA A 124 12.96 -16.22 -21.89
N SER A 125 11.98 -15.73 -22.65
CA SER A 125 10.74 -15.17 -22.07
C SER A 125 9.95 -16.23 -21.31
N HIS A 126 9.84 -17.45 -21.79
CA HIS A 126 9.20 -18.57 -21.08
C HIS A 126 9.92 -18.94 -19.78
N ILE A 127 11.26 -18.98 -19.81
CA ILE A 127 12.04 -19.24 -18.59
C ILE A 127 11.80 -18.15 -17.55
N LEU A 128 11.82 -16.87 -17.96
CA LEU A 128 11.55 -15.74 -17.08
C LEU A 128 10.12 -15.74 -16.55
N GLU A 129 9.14 -16.11 -17.38
CA GLU A 129 7.73 -16.24 -16.96
C GLU A 129 7.56 -17.31 -15.89
N HIS A 130 8.14 -18.49 -16.11
CA HIS A 130 8.10 -19.59 -15.14
C HIS A 130 8.80 -19.20 -13.82
N ALA A 131 9.99 -18.59 -13.88
CA ALA A 131 10.72 -18.09 -12.73
C ALA A 131 9.92 -17.02 -11.97
N THR A 132 9.27 -16.09 -12.71
CA THR A 132 8.41 -15.04 -12.14
C THR A 132 7.22 -15.66 -11.41
N GLN A 133 6.54 -16.61 -12.01
CA GLN A 133 5.41 -17.29 -11.41
C GLN A 133 5.81 -18.03 -10.13
N GLN A 134 6.94 -18.73 -10.14
CA GLN A 134 7.47 -19.40 -8.95
C GLN A 134 7.83 -18.40 -7.84
N ALA A 135 8.52 -17.31 -8.18
CA ALA A 135 8.94 -16.30 -7.22
C ALA A 135 7.74 -15.59 -6.56
N VAL A 136 6.70 -15.26 -7.34
CA VAL A 136 5.49 -14.57 -6.86
C VAL A 136 4.59 -15.49 -6.03
N THR A 137 4.58 -16.80 -6.28
CA THR A 137 3.76 -17.78 -5.54
C THR A 137 4.40 -18.22 -4.22
N ARG A 138 5.68 -17.94 -3.97
CA ARG A 138 6.35 -18.29 -2.71
C ARG A 138 5.71 -17.58 -1.52
N SER A 139 5.71 -18.25 -0.37
CA SER A 139 5.27 -17.68 0.89
C SER A 139 6.19 -16.50 1.26
N GLY A 140 5.61 -15.34 1.58
CA GLY A 140 6.37 -14.12 1.89
C GLY A 140 6.59 -13.17 0.71
N SER A 141 6.21 -13.53 -0.51
CA SER A 141 6.39 -12.70 -1.70
C SER A 141 5.74 -11.31 -1.63
N LEU A 142 4.75 -11.13 -0.76
CA LEU A 142 4.10 -9.82 -0.54
C LEU A 142 4.96 -8.82 0.25
N GLN A 143 6.03 -9.29 0.92
CA GLN A 143 6.92 -8.44 1.71
C GLN A 143 8.29 -8.23 1.05
N GLU A 144 8.62 -9.02 0.02
CA GLU A 144 9.92 -9.01 -0.63
C GLU A 144 9.82 -8.53 -2.08
N ALA A 145 10.86 -7.85 -2.56
CA ALA A 145 11.02 -7.49 -3.96
C ALA A 145 11.48 -8.73 -4.75
N VAL A 146 10.78 -9.03 -5.84
CA VAL A 146 11.06 -10.18 -6.71
C VAL A 146 11.89 -9.77 -7.92
N TYR A 147 11.71 -8.55 -8.42
CA TYR A 147 12.39 -8.05 -9.61
C TYR A 147 13.92 -8.12 -9.51
N PRO A 148 14.61 -7.75 -8.41
CA PRO A 148 16.07 -7.79 -8.35
C PRO A 148 16.65 -9.21 -8.53
N ALA A 149 15.99 -10.23 -7.94
CA ALA A 149 16.42 -11.62 -8.08
C ALA A 149 16.24 -12.13 -9.50
N LEU A 150 15.12 -11.79 -10.16
CA LEU A 150 14.86 -12.17 -11.55
C LEU A 150 15.77 -11.41 -12.54
N HIS A 151 16.08 -10.16 -12.23
CA HIS A 151 17.03 -9.38 -13.03
C HIS A 151 18.45 -9.95 -12.91
N ALA A 152 18.86 -10.41 -11.73
CA ALA A 152 20.13 -11.13 -11.56
C ALA A 152 20.16 -12.42 -12.39
N LEU A 153 19.07 -13.21 -12.38
CA LEU A 153 18.95 -14.40 -13.23
C LEU A 153 19.06 -14.05 -14.73
N LEU A 154 18.46 -12.94 -15.15
CA LEU A 154 18.60 -12.46 -16.54
C LEU A 154 20.06 -12.09 -16.86
N CYS A 155 20.71 -11.27 -16.02
CA CYS A 155 22.05 -10.72 -16.29
C CYS A 155 23.16 -11.75 -16.09
N ASP A 156 23.09 -12.54 -15.01
CA ASP A 156 24.21 -13.40 -14.59
C ASP A 156 24.14 -14.80 -15.19
N GLU A 157 22.94 -15.27 -15.56
CA GLU A 157 22.76 -16.63 -16.07
C GLU A 157 22.28 -16.66 -17.53
N LEU A 158 21.14 -16.02 -17.84
CA LEU A 158 20.54 -16.11 -19.17
C LEU A 158 21.33 -15.38 -20.25
N MET A 159 21.73 -14.13 -20.00
CA MET A 159 22.47 -13.36 -21.01
C MET A 159 23.83 -13.96 -21.36
N PRO A 160 24.66 -14.45 -20.41
CA PRO A 160 25.88 -15.18 -20.76
C PRO A 160 25.64 -16.48 -21.54
N ALA A 161 24.59 -17.24 -21.19
CA ALA A 161 24.21 -18.44 -21.91
C ALA A 161 23.80 -18.13 -23.36
N LEU A 162 22.93 -17.14 -23.57
CA LEU A 162 22.50 -16.71 -24.89
C LEU A 162 23.66 -16.14 -25.72
N SER A 163 24.54 -15.33 -25.12
CA SER A 163 25.70 -14.80 -25.80
C SER A 163 26.71 -15.89 -26.19
N SER A 164 26.90 -16.92 -25.34
CA SER A 164 27.74 -18.06 -25.67
C SER A 164 27.19 -18.85 -26.85
N MET A 165 25.88 -18.97 -26.99
CA MET A 165 25.21 -19.63 -28.12
C MET A 165 25.29 -18.81 -29.40
N LEU A 166 25.12 -17.48 -29.29
CA LEU A 166 25.18 -16.58 -30.44
C LEU A 166 26.61 -16.36 -30.95
N ASN A 167 27.63 -16.43 -30.09
CA ASN A 167 29.05 -16.23 -30.43
C ASN A 167 29.81 -17.56 -30.66
N ALA A 168 29.14 -18.71 -30.56
CA ALA A 168 29.79 -19.99 -30.79
C ALA A 168 30.29 -20.11 -32.25
N ARG A 169 31.56 -20.48 -32.43
CA ARG A 169 32.11 -20.79 -33.75
C ARG A 169 31.72 -22.22 -34.16
N PRO A 170 31.43 -22.44 -35.44
CA PRO A 170 31.13 -23.80 -35.91
C PRO A 170 32.34 -24.72 -35.70
N LYS A 171 32.08 -25.94 -35.22
CA LYS A 171 33.12 -26.96 -35.08
C LYS A 171 33.69 -27.29 -36.44
N GLU A 172 34.99 -27.54 -36.47
CA GLU A 172 35.71 -27.98 -37.67
C GLU A 172 35.14 -29.30 -38.17
N PRO A 173 34.89 -29.43 -39.47
CA PRO A 173 34.53 -30.71 -40.04
C PRO A 173 35.70 -31.72 -39.91
N VAL A 174 35.41 -32.89 -39.41
CA VAL A 174 36.38 -33.93 -38.95
C VAL A 174 37.33 -34.44 -40.05
N SER A 175 37.19 -34.04 -41.31
CA SER A 175 37.96 -34.60 -42.44
C SER A 175 38.44 -33.58 -43.48
N MET A 176 38.96 -32.44 -43.05
CA MET A 176 39.49 -31.44 -43.99
C MET A 176 41.02 -31.49 -44.13
N SER A 177 41.53 -31.33 -45.39
CA SER A 177 42.94 -31.10 -45.64
C SER A 177 43.38 -29.71 -45.13
N PRO A 178 44.66 -29.47 -44.74
CA PRO A 178 45.12 -28.20 -44.19
C PRO A 178 44.88 -26.98 -45.10
N THR A 179 44.84 -27.18 -46.39
CA THR A 179 44.54 -26.13 -47.39
C THR A 179 43.07 -25.75 -47.43
N LEU A 180 42.18 -26.71 -47.19
CA LEU A 180 40.74 -26.50 -47.09
C LEU A 180 40.33 -25.90 -45.74
N TYR A 181 41.09 -26.23 -44.70
CA TYR A 181 40.92 -25.63 -43.39
C TYR A 181 41.16 -24.12 -43.40
N ASN A 182 42.26 -23.66 -43.97
CA ASN A 182 42.54 -22.24 -44.12
C ASN A 182 41.45 -21.50 -44.95
N ALA A 183 40.95 -22.16 -45.97
CA ALA A 183 39.90 -21.63 -46.82
C ALA A 183 38.53 -21.54 -46.10
N TRP A 184 38.25 -22.54 -45.26
CA TRP A 184 37.04 -22.58 -44.44
C TRP A 184 37.11 -21.55 -43.30
N ASP A 185 38.26 -21.41 -42.61
CA ASP A 185 38.47 -20.44 -41.57
C ASP A 185 38.38 -18.99 -42.08
N ILE A 186 38.93 -18.72 -43.26
CA ILE A 186 38.79 -17.42 -43.92
C ILE A 186 37.33 -17.14 -44.32
N SER A 187 36.60 -18.13 -44.86
CA SER A 187 35.19 -17.91 -45.23
C SER A 187 34.25 -17.77 -44.03
N VAL A 188 34.54 -18.47 -42.95
CA VAL A 188 33.83 -18.31 -41.68
C VAL A 188 34.20 -16.98 -41.04
N SER A 189 35.50 -16.60 -41.06
CA SER A 189 35.92 -15.28 -40.55
C SER A 189 35.31 -14.13 -41.34
N MET A 190 35.25 -14.20 -42.68
CA MET A 190 34.57 -13.20 -43.50
C MET A 190 33.07 -13.11 -43.24
N MET A 191 32.40 -14.20 -42.86
CA MET A 191 30.99 -14.17 -42.47
C MET A 191 30.77 -13.56 -41.10
N TYR A 192 31.76 -13.59 -40.20
CA TYR A 192 31.69 -13.03 -38.88
C TYR A 192 32.29 -11.60 -38.79
N ASP A 193 33.32 -11.26 -39.62
CA ASP A 193 33.98 -9.96 -39.64
C ASP A 193 33.13 -8.86 -40.30
N ASP A 194 32.15 -9.22 -41.14
CA ASP A 194 31.18 -8.28 -41.76
C ASP A 194 29.97 -7.93 -40.84
N THR A 195 29.99 -8.37 -39.58
CA THR A 195 28.94 -8.03 -38.62
C THR A 195 29.44 -7.08 -37.53
N PRO A 196 29.58 -5.78 -37.78
CA PRO A 196 29.76 -4.76 -36.71
C PRO A 196 28.52 -4.62 -35.79
N GLU A 197 27.45 -5.34 -36.09
CA GLU A 197 26.13 -5.27 -35.43
C GLU A 197 25.96 -6.24 -34.25
N LEU A 198 26.94 -7.11 -33.94
CA LEU A 198 26.79 -8.13 -32.86
C LEU A 198 26.58 -7.51 -31.47
N ASP A 199 27.24 -6.38 -31.20
CA ASP A 199 27.06 -5.69 -29.92
C ASP A 199 25.71 -4.97 -29.84
N GLU A 200 25.21 -4.42 -30.95
CA GLU A 200 23.88 -3.79 -31.05
C GLU A 200 22.75 -4.85 -30.94
N ASP A 201 22.93 -6.03 -31.53
CA ASP A 201 21.97 -7.13 -31.44
C ASP A 201 21.85 -7.67 -29.99
N HIS A 202 22.97 -7.78 -29.28
CA HIS A 202 22.96 -8.20 -27.87
C HIS A 202 22.30 -7.20 -26.96
N GLU A 203 22.58 -5.91 -27.14
CA GLU A 203 21.94 -4.85 -26.37
C GLU A 203 20.44 -4.80 -26.66
N SER A 204 20.05 -4.92 -27.91
CA SER A 204 18.63 -4.98 -28.34
C SER A 204 17.90 -6.18 -27.71
N LEU A 205 18.54 -7.36 -27.69
CA LEU A 205 17.97 -8.55 -27.08
C LEU A 205 17.80 -8.37 -25.56
N TYR A 206 18.83 -7.85 -24.88
CA TYR A 206 18.78 -7.54 -23.47
C TYR A 206 17.64 -6.59 -23.12
N LEU A 207 17.52 -5.48 -23.83
CA LEU A 207 16.46 -4.49 -23.61
C LEU A 207 15.05 -5.08 -23.80
N ARG A 208 14.88 -5.95 -24.80
CA ARG A 208 13.59 -6.66 -25.04
C ARG A 208 13.26 -7.62 -23.89
N LEU A 209 14.23 -8.38 -23.41
CA LEU A 209 14.04 -9.33 -22.31
C LEU A 209 13.82 -8.58 -20.97
N GLU A 210 14.55 -7.51 -20.73
CA GLU A 210 14.36 -6.66 -19.55
C GLU A 210 12.96 -6.03 -19.54
N TYR A 211 12.50 -5.51 -20.68
CA TYR A 211 11.14 -4.98 -20.81
C TYR A 211 10.08 -6.07 -20.58
N SER A 212 10.28 -7.24 -21.16
CA SER A 212 9.38 -8.39 -20.99
C SER A 212 9.31 -8.83 -19.53
N LEU A 213 10.46 -8.93 -18.85
CA LEU A 213 10.56 -9.25 -17.43
C LEU A 213 9.81 -8.23 -16.58
N ALA A 214 10.08 -6.94 -16.77
CA ALA A 214 9.39 -5.87 -16.02
C ALA A 214 7.87 -5.96 -16.21
N LYS A 215 7.42 -6.21 -17.43
CA LYS A 215 5.98 -6.36 -17.75
C LYS A 215 5.35 -7.58 -17.09
N MET A 216 6.03 -8.74 -17.07
CA MET A 216 5.54 -9.95 -16.41
C MET A 216 5.42 -9.76 -14.90
N VAL A 217 6.48 -9.25 -14.25
CA VAL A 217 6.48 -8.96 -12.82
C VAL A 217 5.38 -7.96 -12.47
N GLY A 218 5.25 -6.88 -13.24
CA GLY A 218 4.23 -5.86 -13.04
C GLY A 218 2.81 -6.40 -13.13
N LYS A 219 2.51 -7.24 -14.12
CA LYS A 219 1.19 -7.88 -14.26
C LYS A 219 0.85 -8.79 -13.09
N HIS A 220 1.79 -9.59 -12.60
CA HIS A 220 1.58 -10.41 -11.42
C HIS A 220 1.36 -9.55 -10.17
N ARG A 221 2.19 -8.52 -9.95
CA ARG A 221 2.02 -7.58 -8.83
C ARG A 221 0.70 -6.81 -8.90
N LEU A 222 0.24 -6.48 -10.10
CA LEU A 222 -1.05 -5.81 -10.30
C LEU A 222 -2.22 -6.65 -9.75
N THR A 223 -2.19 -7.97 -9.91
CA THR A 223 -3.22 -8.86 -9.32
C THR A 223 -3.16 -8.89 -7.79
N GLN A 224 -1.99 -8.67 -7.21
CA GLN A 224 -1.74 -8.65 -5.76
C GLN A 224 -1.87 -7.25 -5.15
N LEU A 225 -2.02 -6.20 -5.96
CA LEU A 225 -1.92 -4.79 -5.54
C LEU A 225 -2.87 -4.45 -4.38
N TYR A 226 -4.09 -5.00 -4.40
CA TYR A 226 -5.03 -4.80 -3.30
C TYR A 226 -4.48 -5.31 -1.96
N ALA A 227 -3.87 -6.49 -1.93
CA ALA A 227 -3.27 -7.05 -0.72
C ALA A 227 -2.00 -6.27 -0.32
N LEU A 228 -1.16 -5.88 -1.30
CA LEU A 228 0.05 -5.10 -1.06
C LEU A 228 -0.24 -3.76 -0.40
N VAL A 229 -1.23 -3.02 -0.90
CA VAL A 229 -1.65 -1.74 -0.31
C VAL A 229 -2.24 -1.94 1.08
N GLY A 230 -3.01 -3.02 1.30
CA GLY A 230 -3.57 -3.33 2.63
C GLY A 230 -2.49 -3.64 3.69
N MET A 231 -1.36 -4.20 3.28
CA MET A 231 -0.23 -4.53 4.16
C MET A 231 0.82 -3.42 4.26
N PHE A 232 0.61 -2.27 3.63
CA PHE A 232 1.56 -1.17 3.71
C PHE A 232 1.66 -0.64 5.16
N PRO A 233 2.87 -0.35 5.72
CA PRO A 233 4.19 -0.22 5.07
C PRO A 233 5.01 -1.51 4.94
N GLN A 234 4.55 -2.64 5.44
CA GLN A 234 5.31 -3.91 5.44
C GLN A 234 5.61 -4.42 4.03
N SER A 235 4.72 -4.13 3.07
CA SER A 235 4.84 -4.50 1.65
C SER A 235 5.71 -3.54 0.82
N ARG A 236 6.43 -2.60 1.45
CA ARG A 236 7.19 -1.57 0.75
C ARG A 236 8.17 -2.15 -0.28
N ALA A 237 8.92 -3.20 0.08
CA ALA A 237 9.87 -3.83 -0.82
C ALA A 237 9.18 -4.43 -2.07
N ALA A 238 8.02 -5.09 -1.89
CA ALA A 238 7.25 -5.60 -3.01
C ALA A 238 6.64 -4.50 -3.89
N MET A 239 6.38 -3.31 -3.33
CA MET A 239 5.94 -2.14 -4.10
C MET A 239 7.07 -1.56 -4.99
N GLU A 240 8.34 -1.80 -4.68
CA GLU A 240 9.47 -1.41 -5.53
C GLU A 240 9.42 -2.12 -6.89
N ASP A 241 8.90 -3.35 -6.96
CA ASP A 241 8.66 -4.05 -8.22
C ASP A 241 7.69 -3.27 -9.12
N MET A 242 6.68 -2.64 -8.55
CA MET A 242 5.72 -1.78 -9.27
C MET A 242 6.38 -0.49 -9.79
N VAL A 243 7.31 0.09 -9.01
CA VAL A 243 8.11 1.25 -9.44
C VAL A 243 8.94 0.89 -10.67
N MET A 244 9.62 -0.26 -10.63
CA MET A 244 10.43 -0.74 -11.75
C MET A 244 9.58 -1.03 -12.99
N TRP A 245 8.41 -1.65 -12.81
CA TRP A 245 7.46 -1.88 -13.89
C TRP A 245 7.04 -0.58 -14.57
N LEU A 246 6.56 0.41 -13.82
CA LEU A 246 6.14 1.70 -14.38
C LEU A 246 7.28 2.49 -15.02
N ALA A 247 8.49 2.41 -14.47
CA ALA A 247 9.66 3.06 -15.04
C ALA A 247 10.05 2.52 -16.43
N LYS A 248 9.78 1.22 -16.68
CA LYS A 248 10.12 0.54 -17.93
C LYS A 248 8.97 0.51 -18.96
N THR A 249 7.72 0.44 -18.51
CA THR A 249 6.56 0.21 -19.40
C THR A 249 5.62 1.40 -19.53
N ASP A 250 5.64 2.33 -18.59
CA ASP A 250 4.76 3.52 -18.52
C ASP A 250 3.24 3.20 -18.53
N GLU A 251 2.86 1.98 -18.08
CA GLU A 251 1.46 1.48 -18.08
C GLU A 251 0.63 2.02 -16.89
N ARG A 252 0.73 3.35 -16.57
CA ARG A 252 0.01 3.99 -15.46
C ARG A 252 -1.50 3.90 -15.56
N ILE A 253 -2.02 3.97 -16.78
CA ILE A 253 -3.47 3.93 -17.05
C ILE A 253 -4.02 2.55 -16.70
N GLU A 254 -3.34 1.47 -17.11
CA GLU A 254 -3.75 0.09 -16.83
C GLU A 254 -3.75 -0.19 -15.31
N LEU A 255 -2.71 0.28 -14.61
CA LEU A 255 -2.64 0.20 -13.15
C LEU A 255 -3.82 0.90 -12.50
N ALA A 256 -4.09 2.16 -12.88
CA ALA A 256 -5.17 2.94 -12.29
C ALA A 256 -6.54 2.30 -12.53
N GLN A 257 -6.81 1.80 -13.73
CA GLN A 257 -8.08 1.16 -14.08
C GLN A 257 -8.28 -0.16 -13.32
N SER A 258 -7.30 -1.05 -13.35
CA SER A 258 -7.36 -2.35 -12.67
C SER A 258 -7.50 -2.18 -11.16
N PHE A 259 -6.75 -1.27 -10.56
CA PHE A 259 -6.82 -1.01 -9.14
C PHE A 259 -8.15 -0.38 -8.73
N THR A 260 -8.66 0.59 -9.50
CA THR A 260 -9.98 1.19 -9.24
C THR A 260 -11.09 0.15 -9.29
N GLN A 261 -11.04 -0.79 -10.25
CA GLN A 261 -12.00 -1.89 -10.33
C GLN A 261 -11.89 -2.81 -9.09
N ALA A 262 -10.68 -3.13 -8.65
CA ALA A 262 -10.46 -3.92 -7.44
C ALA A 262 -11.01 -3.22 -6.18
N LEU A 263 -10.82 -1.90 -6.06
CA LEU A 263 -11.37 -1.11 -4.96
C LEU A 263 -12.90 -1.09 -4.95
N GLN A 264 -13.53 -0.89 -6.11
CA GLN A 264 -14.99 -0.92 -6.22
C GLN A 264 -15.59 -2.26 -5.82
N THR A 265 -14.93 -3.37 -6.16
CA THR A 265 -15.43 -4.71 -5.87
C THR A 265 -15.14 -5.19 -4.45
N ARG A 266 -14.06 -4.74 -3.81
CA ARG A 266 -13.58 -5.30 -2.52
C ARG A 266 -13.67 -4.34 -1.34
N LEU A 267 -13.55 -3.01 -1.58
CA LEU A 267 -13.49 -2.02 -0.51
C LEU A 267 -14.80 -1.25 -0.36
N LEU A 268 -15.42 -0.84 -1.47
CA LEU A 268 -16.56 0.08 -1.46
C LEU A 268 -17.88 -0.67 -1.30
N HIS A 269 -18.03 -1.39 -0.18
CA HIS A 269 -19.25 -2.12 0.18
C HIS A 269 -19.93 -1.49 1.39
N PRO A 270 -21.26 -1.58 1.50
CA PRO A 270 -22.01 -1.08 2.66
C PRO A 270 -21.58 -1.72 3.98
N ASP A 271 -21.19 -3.00 3.95
CA ASP A 271 -20.81 -3.78 5.13
C ASP A 271 -19.41 -3.42 5.68
N MET A 272 -18.59 -2.71 4.89
CA MET A 272 -17.26 -2.27 5.33
C MET A 272 -17.39 -1.10 6.30
N ASP A 273 -16.64 -1.18 7.40
CA ASP A 273 -16.55 -0.08 8.37
C ASP A 273 -15.83 1.13 7.76
N THR A 274 -16.33 2.34 8.07
CA THR A 274 -15.72 3.59 7.60
C THR A 274 -14.29 3.76 8.08
N HIS A 275 -13.97 3.27 9.28
CA HIS A 275 -12.63 3.27 9.83
C HIS A 275 -11.66 2.44 8.96
N ALA A 276 -12.05 1.22 8.59
CA ALA A 276 -11.26 0.35 7.72
C ALA A 276 -11.07 0.95 6.31
N ILE A 277 -12.11 1.57 5.74
CA ILE A 277 -12.02 2.25 4.44
C ILE A 277 -11.05 3.43 4.52
N LEU A 278 -11.09 4.21 5.60
CA LEU A 278 -10.20 5.35 5.80
C LEU A 278 -8.74 4.91 5.98
N ALA A 279 -8.49 3.88 6.79
CA ALA A 279 -7.15 3.32 6.97
C ALA A 279 -6.58 2.83 5.63
N TYR A 280 -7.40 2.13 4.86
CA TYR A 280 -7.00 1.67 3.52
C TYR A 280 -6.78 2.85 2.55
N TYR A 281 -7.60 3.91 2.60
CA TYR A 281 -7.41 5.14 1.81
C TYR A 281 -6.06 5.81 2.10
N ILE A 282 -5.67 5.88 3.36
CA ILE A 282 -4.37 6.43 3.77
C ILE A 282 -3.23 5.57 3.21
N ASN A 283 -3.35 4.25 3.30
CA ASN A 283 -2.38 3.33 2.72
C ASN A 283 -2.29 3.48 1.19
N ILE A 284 -3.41 3.69 0.48
CA ILE A 284 -3.41 4.01 -0.97
C ILE A 284 -2.55 5.24 -1.25
N VAL A 285 -2.74 6.31 -0.48
CA VAL A 285 -2.01 7.56 -0.71
C VAL A 285 -0.51 7.35 -0.53
N PHE A 286 -0.07 6.71 0.55
CA PHE A 286 1.35 6.44 0.81
C PHE A 286 1.96 5.48 -0.22
N ALA A 287 1.28 4.38 -0.52
CA ALA A 287 1.76 3.37 -1.45
C ALA A 287 1.85 3.91 -2.88
N LEU A 288 0.81 4.58 -3.38
CA LEU A 288 0.82 5.10 -4.76
C LEU A 288 1.75 6.28 -4.95
N ARG A 289 2.02 7.10 -3.94
CA ARG A 289 3.07 8.14 -4.00
C ARG A 289 4.46 7.54 -4.19
N MET A 290 4.73 6.40 -3.58
CA MET A 290 5.99 5.69 -3.77
C MET A 290 6.09 5.13 -5.20
N VAL A 291 4.99 4.59 -5.73
CA VAL A 291 4.96 3.94 -7.05
C VAL A 291 4.98 4.96 -8.18
N ASP A 292 4.20 6.02 -8.08
CA ASP A 292 4.08 7.06 -9.09
C ASP A 292 4.28 8.45 -8.47
N THR A 293 5.48 8.99 -8.59
CA THR A 293 5.83 10.32 -8.11
C THR A 293 5.15 11.45 -8.91
N SER A 294 4.66 11.16 -10.13
CA SER A 294 3.93 12.13 -10.94
C SER A 294 2.52 12.43 -10.43
N GLY A 295 1.95 11.54 -9.60
CA GLY A 295 0.59 11.67 -9.04
C GLY A 295 -0.54 11.36 -10.02
N VAL A 296 -0.26 10.91 -11.25
CA VAL A 296 -1.29 10.60 -12.25
C VAL A 296 -2.15 9.42 -11.81
N VAL A 297 -1.53 8.35 -11.32
CA VAL A 297 -2.25 7.17 -10.80
C VAL A 297 -3.13 7.56 -9.63
N LEU A 298 -2.58 8.31 -8.68
CA LEU A 298 -3.30 8.77 -7.49
C LEU A 298 -4.53 9.61 -7.86
N SER A 299 -4.38 10.55 -8.81
CA SER A 299 -5.47 11.41 -9.27
C SER A 299 -6.64 10.65 -9.91
N ARG A 300 -6.40 9.47 -10.47
CA ARG A 300 -7.43 8.61 -11.07
C ARG A 300 -8.07 7.65 -10.06
N VAL A 301 -7.30 7.17 -9.09
CA VAL A 301 -7.74 6.16 -8.11
C VAL A 301 -8.52 6.77 -6.95
N LEU A 302 -8.16 7.98 -6.48
CA LEU A 302 -8.79 8.58 -5.30
C LEU A 302 -10.26 9.00 -5.48
N PRO A 303 -10.71 9.58 -6.61
CA PRO A 303 -12.05 10.15 -6.71
C PRO A 303 -13.19 9.19 -6.39
N PRO A 304 -13.21 7.92 -6.84
CA PRO A 304 -14.25 6.97 -6.47
C PRO A 304 -14.34 6.71 -4.97
N VAL A 305 -13.17 6.60 -4.29
CA VAL A 305 -13.11 6.34 -2.84
C VAL A 305 -13.56 7.58 -2.07
N GLN A 306 -13.11 8.78 -2.48
CA GLN A 306 -13.54 10.04 -1.89
C GLN A 306 -15.03 10.25 -2.04
N HIS A 307 -15.59 9.96 -3.23
CA HIS A 307 -17.03 10.06 -3.46
C HIS A 307 -17.80 9.13 -2.54
N TYR A 308 -17.35 7.88 -2.38
CA TYR A 308 -17.98 6.92 -1.49
C TYR A 308 -17.92 7.37 -0.02
N LEU A 309 -16.77 7.85 0.46
CA LEU A 309 -16.61 8.38 1.81
C LEU A 309 -17.53 9.58 2.07
N ARG A 310 -17.79 10.43 1.07
CA ARG A 310 -18.74 11.57 1.19
C ARG A 310 -20.18 11.12 1.43
N THR A 311 -20.58 9.96 0.94
CA THR A 311 -21.96 9.47 1.15
C THR A 311 -22.20 8.96 2.56
N ARG A 312 -21.15 8.68 3.32
CA ARG A 312 -21.26 8.17 4.69
C ARG A 312 -21.32 9.33 5.70
N HIS A 313 -22.25 9.25 6.62
CA HIS A 313 -22.52 10.29 7.64
C HIS A 313 -21.47 10.37 8.76
N ASP A 314 -20.74 9.28 8.99
CA ASP A 314 -19.75 9.13 10.07
C ASP A 314 -18.31 9.48 9.65
N THR A 315 -18.07 9.70 8.36
CA THR A 315 -16.73 9.92 7.80
C THR A 315 -15.98 11.07 8.47
N ILE A 316 -16.64 12.20 8.71
CA ILE A 316 -16.02 13.38 9.34
C ILE A 316 -15.51 13.01 10.73
N ARG A 317 -16.35 12.36 11.53
CA ARG A 317 -15.99 11.94 12.88
C ARG A 317 -14.83 10.96 12.88
N VAL A 318 -14.81 10.00 11.95
CA VAL A 318 -13.75 9.00 11.84
C VAL A 318 -12.44 9.65 11.41
N ILE A 319 -12.44 10.60 10.48
CA ILE A 319 -11.23 11.34 10.07
C ILE A 319 -10.67 12.17 11.23
N VAL A 320 -11.51 12.88 11.94
CA VAL A 320 -11.06 13.65 13.12
C VAL A 320 -10.47 12.72 14.18
N HIS A 321 -11.09 11.56 14.40
CA HIS A 321 -10.57 10.55 15.32
C HIS A 321 -9.23 9.98 14.83
N ALA A 322 -9.05 9.70 13.53
CA ALA A 322 -7.80 9.24 12.95
C ALA A 322 -6.65 10.25 13.13
N LEU A 323 -6.96 11.55 13.01
CA LEU A 323 -5.99 12.63 13.15
C LEU A 323 -5.60 12.92 14.60
N LEU A 324 -6.54 12.82 15.52
CA LEU A 324 -6.37 13.21 16.93
C LEU A 324 -6.32 12.03 17.90
N GLY A 325 -6.77 10.86 17.50
CA GLY A 325 -6.82 9.63 18.31
C GLY A 325 -5.44 9.00 18.52
N ASP A 326 -5.43 7.85 19.20
CA ASP A 326 -4.22 7.12 19.56
C ASP A 326 -4.09 5.77 18.82
N ASP A 327 -4.97 5.52 17.84
CA ASP A 327 -5.01 4.25 17.10
C ASP A 327 -3.71 4.02 16.32
N ALA A 328 -3.12 2.84 16.47
CA ALA A 328 -1.86 2.48 15.84
C ALA A 328 -1.93 2.50 14.30
N GLU A 329 -3.12 2.20 13.73
CA GLU A 329 -3.33 2.18 12.29
C GLU A 329 -3.09 3.53 11.61
N PHE A 330 -3.27 4.64 12.33
CA PHE A 330 -3.10 6.00 11.81
C PHE A 330 -1.77 6.66 12.23
N GLU A 331 -0.82 5.89 12.74
CA GLU A 331 0.47 6.43 13.19
C GLU A 331 1.26 7.07 12.04
N LEU A 332 1.22 6.47 10.84
CA LEU A 332 1.84 7.04 9.63
C LEU A 332 1.26 8.42 9.29
N LEU A 333 -0.06 8.56 9.36
CA LEU A 333 -0.73 9.84 9.12
C LEU A 333 -0.31 10.90 10.15
N ARG A 334 -0.24 10.51 11.42
CA ARG A 334 0.17 11.44 12.50
C ARG A 334 1.64 11.81 12.42
N SER A 335 2.51 10.88 12.04
CA SER A 335 3.94 11.16 11.84
C SER A 335 4.17 12.17 10.71
N GLU A 336 3.41 12.07 9.61
CA GLU A 336 3.46 13.05 8.52
C GLU A 336 2.94 14.42 8.95
N LEU A 337 1.90 14.48 9.80
CA LEU A 337 1.42 15.73 10.38
C LEU A 337 2.52 16.49 11.14
N VAL A 338 3.38 15.76 11.85
CA VAL A 338 4.47 16.34 12.64
C VAL A 338 5.67 16.71 11.77
N GLN A 339 5.99 15.89 10.74
CA GLN A 339 7.19 16.07 9.91
C GLN A 339 7.07 17.21 8.89
N LEU A 340 5.87 17.51 8.41
CA LEU A 340 5.64 18.61 7.47
C LEU A 340 5.76 19.97 8.18
N GLN A 341 6.98 20.40 8.44
CA GLN A 341 7.28 21.78 8.80
C GLN A 341 7.36 22.61 7.50
N PRO A 342 6.44 23.56 7.29
CA PRO A 342 6.54 24.45 6.15
C PRO A 342 7.63 25.50 6.46
N GLU A 343 8.87 25.23 6.12
CA GLU A 343 9.91 26.28 6.21
C GLU A 343 9.83 27.31 5.09
N ASN A 344 9.10 27.07 3.98
CA ASN A 344 9.12 27.96 2.83
C ASN A 344 7.81 28.19 2.05
N ASP A 345 6.68 27.66 2.47
CA ASP A 345 5.46 27.91 1.71
C ASP A 345 4.54 28.90 2.44
N ALA A 346 4.23 29.99 1.72
CA ALA A 346 3.12 30.86 2.08
C ALA A 346 1.87 30.00 2.35
N PRO A 347 0.97 30.39 3.26
CA PRO A 347 -0.20 29.60 3.61
C PRO A 347 -1.12 29.48 2.39
N SER A 348 -0.84 28.50 1.53
CA SER A 348 -1.83 28.04 0.58
C SER A 348 -2.86 27.33 1.44
N SER A 349 -4.02 27.95 1.61
CA SER A 349 -5.10 27.30 2.33
C SER A 349 -5.34 25.99 1.62
N ALA A 350 -5.34 24.88 2.37
CA ALA A 350 -5.64 23.53 1.83
C ALA A 350 -6.99 23.47 1.07
N TRP A 351 -7.72 24.58 1.09
CA TRP A 351 -9.04 24.81 0.49
C TRP A 351 -9.01 25.71 -0.77
N ASP A 352 -7.88 26.39 -1.05
CA ASP A 352 -7.75 27.35 -2.17
C ASP A 352 -7.09 26.68 -3.39
N MET A 353 -7.66 25.56 -3.80
CA MET A 353 -7.19 24.76 -4.94
C MET A 353 -7.32 25.48 -6.30
N ASP A 354 -8.22 26.48 -6.41
CA ASP A 354 -8.44 27.19 -7.67
C ASP A 354 -7.35 28.22 -7.95
N ALA A 355 -6.67 28.73 -6.92
CA ALA A 355 -5.56 29.67 -7.07
C ALA A 355 -4.27 29.02 -7.63
N GLU A 356 -4.07 27.73 -7.38
CA GLU A 356 -2.88 27.00 -7.85
C GLU A 356 -2.95 26.69 -9.36
N ASP A 357 -4.15 26.44 -9.94
CA ASP A 357 -4.31 26.16 -11.37
C ASP A 357 -4.07 27.41 -12.23
N GLU A 358 -4.40 28.61 -11.74
CA GLU A 358 -4.08 29.87 -12.43
C GLU A 358 -2.58 30.16 -12.43
N GLN A 359 -1.87 29.74 -11.40
CA GLN A 359 -0.43 29.94 -11.27
C GLN A 359 0.37 29.10 -12.29
N TYR A 360 -0.14 27.90 -12.65
CA TYR A 360 0.52 27.01 -13.62
C TYR A 360 0.38 27.44 -15.07
N THR A 361 -0.63 28.21 -15.39
CA THR A 361 -0.90 28.68 -16.77
C THR A 361 -0.15 29.95 -17.14
N ARG A 362 0.51 30.62 -16.17
CA ARG A 362 1.29 31.83 -16.45
C ARG A 362 2.62 31.49 -17.11
N LEU A 363 2.89 32.11 -18.25
CA LEU A 363 4.15 31.98 -19.03
C LEU A 363 5.42 32.29 -18.22
N GLU A 364 5.29 33.03 -17.11
CA GLU A 364 6.39 33.42 -16.21
C GLU A 364 7.03 32.21 -15.49
N HIS A 365 6.30 31.10 -15.34
CA HIS A 365 6.81 29.90 -14.66
C HIS A 365 7.76 29.04 -15.51
N TRP A 366 7.82 29.24 -16.82
CA TRP A 366 8.75 28.51 -17.68
C TRP A 366 10.22 28.84 -17.40
N VAL A 367 10.48 29.91 -16.67
CA VAL A 367 11.83 30.32 -16.23
C VAL A 367 12.21 29.67 -14.91
N ASP A 368 11.25 29.08 -14.19
CA ASP A 368 11.49 28.40 -12.93
C ASP A 368 12.21 27.05 -13.18
N PRO A 369 13.44 26.84 -12.66
CA PRO A 369 14.14 25.57 -12.83
C PRO A 369 13.44 24.36 -12.18
N THR A 370 12.47 24.59 -11.32
CA THR A 370 11.65 23.55 -10.69
C THR A 370 10.38 23.21 -11.48
N TRP A 371 10.09 23.98 -12.55
CA TRP A 371 8.91 23.74 -13.37
C TRP A 371 9.06 22.45 -14.18
N ALA A 372 8.05 21.58 -14.08
CA ALA A 372 7.95 20.37 -14.89
C ALA A 372 6.64 20.40 -15.69
N PRO A 373 6.65 19.98 -16.97
CA PRO A 373 5.43 19.87 -17.74
C PRO A 373 4.47 18.84 -17.13
N ARG A 374 3.17 19.01 -17.40
CA ARG A 374 2.18 18.00 -17.02
C ARG A 374 2.52 16.66 -17.69
N PRO A 375 2.43 15.53 -16.97
CA PRO A 375 2.61 14.20 -17.57
C PRO A 375 1.66 14.00 -18.77
N VAL A 376 2.13 13.31 -19.79
CA VAL A 376 1.33 13.07 -21.03
C VAL A 376 0.05 12.32 -20.71
N ASP A 377 0.07 11.42 -19.71
CA ASP A 377 -1.07 10.62 -19.26
C ASP A 377 -2.04 11.38 -18.33
N ALA A 378 -1.71 12.63 -17.99
CA ALA A 378 -2.56 13.46 -17.16
C ALA A 378 -3.88 13.74 -17.89
N GLY A 379 -5.00 13.35 -17.28
CA GLY A 379 -6.34 13.66 -17.78
C GLY A 379 -6.66 15.16 -17.64
N PRO A 380 -7.74 15.65 -18.26
CA PRO A 380 -8.14 17.06 -18.20
C PRO A 380 -8.45 17.54 -16.77
N ALA A 381 -8.81 16.63 -15.88
CA ALA A 381 -9.05 16.91 -14.47
C ALA A 381 -7.80 16.72 -13.59
N PHE A 382 -6.64 16.44 -14.19
CA PHE A 382 -5.40 16.28 -13.45
C PHE A 382 -4.97 17.62 -12.88
N ARG A 383 -4.93 17.68 -11.56
CA ARG A 383 -4.32 18.76 -10.80
C ARG A 383 -2.99 18.26 -10.27
N LEU A 384 -1.94 19.00 -10.49
CA LEU A 384 -0.64 18.63 -9.94
C LEU A 384 -0.76 18.65 -8.42
N MET A 385 -0.81 17.47 -7.81
CA MET A 385 -0.80 17.36 -6.36
C MET A 385 0.59 17.68 -5.84
N ARG A 386 0.93 18.99 -5.83
CA ARG A 386 2.19 19.50 -5.27
C ARG A 386 2.30 19.29 -3.77
N SER A 387 1.18 19.23 -3.08
CA SER A 387 1.22 18.95 -1.66
C SER A 387 1.39 17.45 -1.45
N ASN A 388 2.57 17.08 -0.98
CA ASN A 388 2.79 15.80 -0.31
C ASN A 388 1.93 15.69 0.97
N ASP A 389 0.78 16.35 1.02
CA ASP A 389 -0.04 16.49 2.21
C ASP A 389 -1.24 15.56 2.17
N VAL A 390 -1.15 14.43 2.92
CA VAL A 390 -2.30 13.51 3.10
C VAL A 390 -3.47 14.22 3.76
N VAL A 391 -3.19 15.17 4.64
CA VAL A 391 -4.24 15.94 5.35
C VAL A 391 -5.01 16.83 4.37
N GLY A 392 -4.32 17.46 3.42
CA GLY A 392 -4.96 18.20 2.33
C GLY A 392 -5.87 17.30 1.49
N LEU A 393 -5.43 16.07 1.17
CA LEU A 393 -6.24 15.08 0.47
C LEU A 393 -7.46 14.62 1.28
N LEU A 394 -7.32 14.49 2.60
CA LEU A 394 -8.44 14.21 3.50
C LEU A 394 -9.41 15.40 3.58
N ALA A 395 -8.89 16.62 3.60
CA ALA A 395 -9.71 17.84 3.59
C ALA A 395 -10.54 17.98 2.30
N GLN A 396 -10.02 17.52 1.16
CA GLN A 396 -10.74 17.50 -0.12
C GLN A 396 -11.94 16.53 -0.14
N ILE A 397 -11.98 15.55 0.76
CA ILE A 397 -13.16 14.67 0.90
C ILE A 397 -14.38 15.51 1.27
N PHE A 398 -14.21 16.63 1.99
CA PHE A 398 -15.30 17.48 2.44
C PHE A 398 -15.38 18.76 1.62
N HIS A 399 -16.55 19.05 1.09
CA HIS A 399 -16.87 20.38 0.54
C HIS A 399 -17.22 21.37 1.66
N ASP A 400 -17.62 20.86 2.85
CA ASP A 400 -18.02 21.67 3.99
C ASP A 400 -16.90 21.79 5.02
N ARG A 401 -16.14 22.89 4.91
CA ARG A 401 -15.13 23.27 5.89
C ARG A 401 -15.70 23.45 7.29
N GLN A 402 -16.93 24.00 7.39
CA GLN A 402 -17.55 24.27 8.69
C GLN A 402 -17.92 22.97 9.41
N GLY A 403 -18.45 21.97 8.69
CA GLY A 403 -18.74 20.66 9.26
C GLY A 403 -17.49 19.96 9.81
N PHE A 404 -16.36 20.07 9.11
CA PHE A 404 -15.08 19.52 9.61
C PHE A 404 -14.59 20.25 10.86
N LEU A 405 -14.62 21.58 10.88
CA LEU A 405 -14.23 22.38 12.06
C LEU A 405 -15.11 22.07 13.26
N HIS A 406 -16.42 21.95 13.05
CA HIS A 406 -17.35 21.60 14.11
C HIS A 406 -17.09 20.20 14.70
N ALA A 407 -16.79 19.21 13.86
CA ALA A 407 -16.42 17.87 14.32
C ALA A 407 -15.09 17.88 15.10
N LEU A 408 -14.13 18.70 14.66
CA LEU A 408 -12.86 18.90 15.36
C LEU A 408 -13.07 19.53 16.75
N GLU A 409 -13.94 20.55 16.85
CA GLU A 409 -14.34 21.18 18.11
C GLU A 409 -15.02 20.18 19.04
N GLN A 410 -15.98 19.38 18.53
CA GLN A 410 -16.64 18.34 19.30
C GLN A 410 -15.68 17.30 19.85
N HIS A 411 -14.78 16.80 19.01
CA HIS A 411 -13.78 15.81 19.44
C HIS A 411 -12.81 16.40 20.47
N THR A 412 -12.37 17.63 20.26
CA THR A 412 -11.50 18.36 21.19
C THR A 412 -12.18 18.54 22.54
N ALA A 413 -13.44 18.99 22.55
CA ALA A 413 -14.23 19.13 23.77
C ALA A 413 -14.39 17.82 24.53
N GLN A 414 -14.75 16.72 23.84
CA GLN A 414 -14.88 15.40 24.45
C GLN A 414 -13.56 14.91 25.06
N ARG A 415 -12.44 15.18 24.41
CA ARG A 415 -11.12 14.82 24.91
C ARG A 415 -10.73 15.65 26.12
N LEU A 416 -10.95 16.96 26.09
CA LEU A 416 -10.66 17.86 27.21
C LEU A 416 -11.48 17.53 28.44
N VAL A 417 -12.78 17.20 28.28
CA VAL A 417 -13.64 16.75 29.40
C VAL A 417 -13.13 15.50 30.08
N ARG A 418 -12.48 14.61 29.33
CA ARG A 418 -11.91 13.35 29.86
C ARG A 418 -10.50 13.51 30.41
N THR A 419 -9.91 14.71 30.28
CA THR A 419 -8.53 14.96 30.74
C THR A 419 -8.47 14.95 32.25
N VAL A 420 -7.54 14.20 32.79
CA VAL A 420 -7.22 14.16 34.22
C VAL A 420 -6.07 15.13 34.48
N ASP A 421 -6.02 15.74 35.67
CA ASP A 421 -4.94 16.64 36.12
C ASP A 421 -4.72 17.89 35.25
N TYR A 422 -5.72 18.29 34.45
CA TYR A 422 -5.67 19.45 33.57
C TYR A 422 -4.51 19.45 32.56
N ASP A 423 -3.96 18.29 32.21
CA ASP A 423 -2.90 18.18 31.20
C ASP A 423 -3.46 18.32 29.78
N THR A 424 -3.24 19.49 29.20
CA THR A 424 -3.68 19.81 27.83
C THR A 424 -2.54 19.84 26.80
N SER A 425 -1.31 19.51 27.20
CA SER A 425 -0.11 19.67 26.38
C SER A 425 -0.22 19.00 25.00
N ARG A 426 -0.74 17.79 24.95
CA ARG A 426 -0.95 17.05 23.71
C ARG A 426 -2.03 17.64 22.81
N VAL A 427 -3.13 18.10 23.41
CA VAL A 427 -4.23 18.74 22.67
C VAL A 427 -3.78 20.10 22.11
N GLN A 428 -3.03 20.88 22.89
CA GLN A 428 -2.45 22.15 22.46
C GLN A 428 -1.53 21.95 21.26
N HIS A 429 -0.66 20.94 21.29
CA HIS A 429 0.25 20.63 20.20
C HIS A 429 -0.52 20.32 18.91
N ASN A 430 -1.52 19.44 18.98
CA ASN A 430 -2.35 19.07 17.84
C ASN A 430 -3.10 20.28 17.25
N ILE A 431 -3.71 21.11 18.11
CA ILE A 431 -4.40 22.31 17.66
C ILE A 431 -3.44 23.30 17.00
N ALA A 432 -2.20 23.45 17.51
CA ALA A 432 -1.20 24.31 16.90
C ALA A 432 -0.84 23.87 15.47
N ILE A 433 -0.76 22.55 15.23
CA ILE A 433 -0.52 22.00 13.88
C ILE A 433 -1.69 22.36 12.95
N PHE A 434 -2.94 22.13 13.42
CA PHE A 434 -4.12 22.43 12.60
C PHE A 434 -4.29 23.92 12.31
N LYS A 435 -3.95 24.80 13.25
CA LYS A 435 -3.98 26.25 13.04
C LYS A 435 -3.07 26.71 11.92
N ARG A 436 -1.86 26.15 11.84
CA ARG A 436 -0.92 26.47 10.74
C ARG A 436 -1.50 26.14 9.37
N ARG A 437 -2.34 25.10 9.27
CA ARG A 437 -2.92 24.61 8.01
C ARG A 437 -4.27 25.20 7.67
N LEU A 438 -5.14 25.37 8.68
CA LEU A 438 -6.52 25.81 8.50
C LEU A 438 -6.70 27.33 8.72
N GLY A 439 -5.64 28.00 9.16
CA GLY A 439 -5.65 29.41 9.54
C GLY A 439 -5.98 29.61 11.04
N GLU A 440 -5.31 30.57 11.67
CA GLU A 440 -5.40 30.83 13.12
C GLU A 440 -6.82 31.11 13.60
N GLN A 441 -7.61 31.85 12.80
CA GLN A 441 -8.97 32.26 13.18
C GLN A 441 -9.97 31.10 13.15
N SER A 442 -9.69 30.03 12.44
CA SER A 442 -10.60 28.90 12.23
C SER A 442 -10.85 28.08 13.49
N LEU A 443 -9.92 28.10 14.46
CA LEU A 443 -9.95 27.27 15.67
C LEU A 443 -10.04 28.09 16.96
N HIS A 444 -10.63 29.27 16.89
CA HIS A 444 -10.79 30.13 18.04
C HIS A 444 -11.57 29.47 19.19
N HIS A 445 -12.60 28.69 18.91
CA HIS A 445 -13.35 27.95 19.93
C HIS A 445 -12.45 26.98 20.70
N CYS A 446 -11.55 26.24 20.00
CA CYS A 446 -10.61 25.37 20.65
C CYS A 446 -9.63 26.11 21.58
N ASP A 447 -9.23 27.35 21.22
CA ASP A 447 -8.39 28.17 22.10
C ASP A 447 -9.10 28.56 23.37
N VAL A 448 -10.36 28.94 23.26
CA VAL A 448 -11.16 29.27 24.44
C VAL A 448 -11.35 28.02 25.31
N MET A 449 -11.59 26.84 24.73
CA MET A 449 -11.68 25.59 25.49
C MET A 449 -10.39 25.29 26.25
N LEU A 450 -9.22 25.47 25.63
CA LEU A 450 -7.92 25.28 26.28
C LEU A 450 -7.68 26.30 27.39
N ALA A 451 -8.07 27.57 27.17
CA ALA A 451 -7.97 28.63 28.17
C ALA A 451 -8.91 28.37 29.37
N ASP A 452 -10.11 27.82 29.13
CA ASP A 452 -11.04 27.41 30.18
C ASP A 452 -10.42 26.33 31.07
N VAL A 453 -9.77 25.31 30.49
CA VAL A 453 -9.09 24.25 31.26
C VAL A 453 -7.93 24.84 32.08
N ALA A 454 -7.10 25.70 31.48
CA ALA A 454 -5.99 26.36 32.19
C ALA A 454 -6.50 27.26 33.35
N THR A 455 -7.61 28.00 33.12
CA THR A 455 -8.26 28.81 34.13
C THR A 455 -8.86 27.93 35.24
N SER A 456 -9.45 26.78 34.88
CA SER A 456 -9.98 25.81 35.84
C SER A 456 -8.91 25.29 36.77
N ARG A 457 -7.73 24.97 36.25
CA ARG A 457 -6.56 24.57 37.05
C ARG A 457 -6.16 25.64 38.07
N ALA A 458 -6.14 26.91 37.67
CA ALA A 458 -5.81 28.00 38.56
C ALA A 458 -6.90 28.21 39.64
N LEU A 459 -8.19 28.08 39.27
CA LEU A 459 -9.32 28.15 40.20
C LEU A 459 -9.30 26.98 41.21
N ASP A 460 -9.00 25.79 40.73
CA ASP A 460 -8.86 24.58 41.55
C ASP A 460 -7.76 24.77 42.62
N SER A 461 -6.59 25.20 42.19
CA SER A 461 -5.48 25.50 43.11
C SER A 461 -5.85 26.59 44.13
N ALA A 462 -6.53 27.65 43.72
CA ALA A 462 -6.96 28.70 44.59
C ALA A 462 -8.08 28.27 45.59
N PHE A 463 -8.94 27.33 45.18
CA PHE A 463 -9.95 26.74 46.03
C PHE A 463 -9.33 25.89 47.14
N HIS A 464 -8.35 25.04 46.81
CA HIS A 464 -7.65 24.15 47.79
C HIS A 464 -6.69 24.89 48.72
N THR A 465 -6.37 26.15 48.51
CA THR A 465 -5.64 26.97 49.49
C THR A 465 -6.52 27.51 50.64
N GLN A 466 -7.85 27.34 50.57
CA GLN A 466 -8.75 27.75 51.64
C GLN A 466 -8.86 26.70 52.73
N GLU A 467 -9.01 27.13 54.00
CA GLU A 467 -9.21 26.22 55.11
C GLU A 467 -10.62 25.58 55.11
N ASN A 468 -10.71 24.29 55.45
CA ASN A 468 -11.95 23.50 55.54
C ASN A 468 -12.67 23.26 54.19
N VAL A 469 -11.92 23.02 53.10
CA VAL A 469 -12.45 22.70 51.80
C VAL A 469 -12.30 21.19 51.51
N ALA A 470 -13.22 20.66 50.73
CA ALA A 470 -13.16 19.25 50.30
C ALA A 470 -12.00 19.03 49.34
N GLU A 471 -10.96 18.27 49.78
CA GLU A 471 -9.75 18.01 48.99
C GLU A 471 -9.98 17.14 47.75
N TYR A 472 -11.12 16.45 47.69
CA TYR A 472 -11.47 15.50 46.63
C TYR A 472 -12.27 16.07 45.47
N VAL A 473 -12.58 17.39 45.45
CA VAL A 473 -13.35 18.00 44.38
C VAL A 473 -12.44 18.83 43.48
N HIS A 474 -12.26 18.40 42.23
CA HIS A 474 -11.50 19.11 41.21
C HIS A 474 -12.40 19.57 40.05
N PRO A 475 -12.91 20.82 40.10
CA PRO A 475 -13.90 21.29 39.15
C PRO A 475 -13.28 21.82 37.85
N MET A 476 -13.82 21.39 36.73
CA MET A 476 -13.55 21.98 35.42
C MET A 476 -14.68 22.95 35.05
N VAL A 477 -14.34 24.21 34.93
CA VAL A 477 -15.30 25.28 34.58
C VAL A 477 -15.20 25.59 33.09
N VAL A 478 -16.29 25.42 32.36
CA VAL A 478 -16.34 25.58 30.91
C VAL A 478 -17.31 26.68 30.48
N SER A 479 -16.98 27.41 29.41
CA SER A 479 -17.76 28.52 28.87
C SER A 479 -18.88 28.04 27.96
N ARG A 480 -20.14 28.13 28.36
CA ARG A 480 -21.30 27.61 27.62
C ARG A 480 -21.36 28.04 26.13
N GLN A 481 -20.86 29.20 25.78
CA GLN A 481 -20.97 29.76 24.42
C GLN A 481 -19.98 29.12 23.43
N PHE A 482 -18.84 28.65 23.91
CA PHE A 482 -17.73 28.19 23.08
C PHE A 482 -17.58 26.68 23.07
N TRP A 483 -18.19 25.98 24.02
CA TRP A 483 -18.22 24.55 24.04
C TRP A 483 -19.43 24.03 23.26
N PRO A 484 -19.31 22.87 22.59
CA PRO A 484 -20.46 22.21 21.97
C PRO A 484 -21.57 21.97 22.98
N ASP A 485 -22.80 21.81 22.52
CA ASP A 485 -23.93 21.51 23.39
C ASP A 485 -23.63 20.26 24.25
N LEU A 486 -23.33 20.56 25.52
CA LEU A 486 -23.14 19.52 26.53
C LEU A 486 -24.51 19.13 27.04
N ASP A 487 -24.82 17.84 27.03
CA ASP A 487 -26.09 17.30 27.53
C ASP A 487 -26.35 17.78 28.96
N THR A 488 -27.58 18.20 29.26
CA THR A 488 -27.93 18.84 30.53
C THR A 488 -28.76 17.90 31.42
N ARG A 489 -28.37 16.62 31.50
CA ARG A 489 -29.00 15.69 32.44
C ARG A 489 -28.72 16.12 33.87
N THR A 490 -29.72 16.19 34.70
CA THR A 490 -29.63 16.56 36.12
C THR A 490 -30.28 15.47 36.96
N TRP A 491 -29.69 15.18 38.11
CA TRP A 491 -30.26 14.31 39.13
C TRP A 491 -29.85 14.80 40.51
N THR A 492 -30.47 14.29 41.55
CA THR A 492 -30.16 14.64 42.94
C THR A 492 -28.82 14.04 43.34
N TRP A 493 -27.92 14.90 43.86
CA TRP A 493 -26.58 14.50 44.28
C TRP A 493 -26.61 13.85 45.67
N PRO A 494 -25.71 12.91 45.97
CA PRO A 494 -25.42 12.42 47.30
C PRO A 494 -25.09 13.60 48.24
N THR A 495 -25.53 13.52 49.50
CA THR A 495 -25.49 14.65 50.45
C THR A 495 -24.07 15.22 50.63
N ARG A 496 -23.07 14.35 50.76
CA ARG A 496 -21.66 14.74 50.92
C ARG A 496 -21.13 15.50 49.70
N LEU A 497 -21.39 14.98 48.52
CA LEU A 497 -20.94 15.59 47.28
C LEU A 497 -21.67 16.93 47.03
N ALA A 498 -22.97 16.97 47.28
CA ALA A 498 -23.77 18.18 47.16
C ALA A 498 -23.24 19.36 48.02
N GLN A 499 -22.83 19.09 49.26
CA GLN A 499 -22.25 20.11 50.15
C GLN A 499 -20.91 20.64 49.57
N SER A 500 -20.04 19.77 49.10
CA SER A 500 -18.76 20.17 48.54
C SER A 500 -18.91 20.98 47.25
N LEU A 501 -19.84 20.59 46.37
CA LEU A 501 -20.17 21.32 45.14
C LEU A 501 -20.76 22.70 45.45
N GLN A 502 -21.57 22.81 46.53
CA GLN A 502 -22.12 24.09 46.98
C GLN A 502 -21.02 25.01 47.52
N GLN A 503 -20.05 24.50 48.26
CA GLN A 503 -18.88 25.26 48.73
C GLN A 503 -18.11 25.85 47.55
N PHE A 504 -17.82 25.07 46.53
CA PHE A 504 -17.15 25.58 45.33
C PHE A 504 -18.01 26.62 44.60
N SER A 505 -19.30 26.39 44.45
CA SER A 505 -20.21 27.35 43.82
C SER A 505 -20.23 28.71 44.53
N ALA A 506 -20.21 28.70 45.88
CA ALA A 506 -20.12 29.93 46.70
C ALA A 506 -18.74 30.62 46.52
N PHE A 507 -17.65 29.86 46.47
CA PHE A 507 -16.31 30.38 46.19
C PHE A 507 -16.26 31.05 44.81
N TYR A 508 -16.72 30.34 43.75
CA TYR A 508 -16.73 30.88 42.39
C TYR A 508 -17.55 32.14 42.24
N THR A 509 -18.73 32.20 42.86
CA THR A 509 -19.60 33.38 42.81
C THR A 509 -18.96 34.59 43.50
N ARG A 510 -18.16 34.40 44.57
CA ARG A 510 -17.39 35.47 45.21
C ARG A 510 -16.33 36.04 44.28
N GLN A 511 -15.66 35.19 43.49
CA GLN A 511 -14.65 35.67 42.55
C GLN A 511 -15.26 36.26 41.26
N ASN A 512 -16.39 35.70 40.82
CA ASN A 512 -17.07 36.10 39.58
C ASN A 512 -18.55 36.45 39.84
N PRO A 513 -18.88 37.64 40.36
CA PRO A 513 -20.27 38.00 40.75
C PRO A 513 -21.28 38.01 39.59
N THR A 514 -20.79 38.12 38.33
CA THR A 514 -21.64 38.18 37.11
C THR A 514 -21.89 36.83 36.48
N LYS A 515 -21.26 35.76 36.99
CA LYS A 515 -21.34 34.41 36.41
C LYS A 515 -21.91 33.42 37.43
N CYS A 516 -22.68 32.45 36.94
CA CYS A 516 -23.20 31.37 37.76
C CYS A 516 -22.67 30.01 37.22
N VAL A 517 -22.42 29.07 38.13
CA VAL A 517 -22.02 27.72 37.81
C VAL A 517 -23.25 26.81 37.74
N ARG A 518 -23.32 26.00 36.70
CA ARG A 518 -24.27 24.90 36.56
C ARG A 518 -23.49 23.59 36.47
N TRP A 519 -23.78 22.69 37.35
CA TRP A 519 -23.10 21.37 37.36
C TRP A 519 -23.64 20.43 36.28
N LEU A 520 -22.76 19.69 35.66
CA LEU A 520 -23.05 18.66 34.64
C LEU A 520 -22.60 17.30 35.16
N PRO A 521 -23.44 16.64 35.98
CA PRO A 521 -23.01 15.43 36.72
C PRO A 521 -22.61 14.25 35.83
N HIS A 522 -23.22 14.13 34.67
CA HIS A 522 -22.97 12.99 33.75
C HIS A 522 -21.59 13.04 33.08
N LEU A 523 -20.88 14.18 33.12
CA LEU A 523 -19.53 14.32 32.53
C LEU A 523 -18.42 14.15 33.59
N GLY A 524 -18.76 14.15 34.87
CA GLY A 524 -17.82 13.97 35.97
C GLY A 524 -17.31 12.51 36.06
N THR A 525 -16.17 12.38 36.74
CA THR A 525 -15.63 11.08 37.17
C THR A 525 -15.30 11.14 38.64
N VAL A 526 -15.44 10.02 39.34
CA VAL A 526 -15.14 9.89 40.77
C VAL A 526 -14.26 8.69 40.98
N ASP A 527 -13.15 8.86 41.67
CA ASP A 527 -12.31 7.75 42.12
C ASP A 527 -12.85 7.26 43.48
N VAL A 528 -13.23 6.00 43.53
CA VAL A 528 -13.89 5.37 44.70
C VAL A 528 -13.04 4.21 45.20
N ASP A 529 -12.80 4.22 46.48
CA ASP A 529 -12.20 3.09 47.19
C ASP A 529 -13.28 2.32 47.97
N ILE A 530 -13.56 1.11 47.56
CA ILE A 530 -14.56 0.24 48.20
C ILE A 530 -13.82 -0.74 49.08
N GLU A 531 -14.11 -0.70 50.40
CA GLU A 531 -13.68 -1.72 51.34
C GLU A 531 -14.77 -2.78 51.49
N LEU A 532 -14.41 -4.02 51.16
CA LEU A 532 -15.30 -5.18 51.30
C LEU A 532 -15.10 -5.82 52.68
N GLN A 533 -16.06 -6.63 53.15
CA GLN A 533 -16.00 -7.26 54.48
C GLN A 533 -14.78 -8.17 54.68
N ASN A 534 -14.16 -8.67 53.61
CA ASN A 534 -12.91 -9.44 53.64
C ASN A 534 -11.63 -8.61 53.73
N ASN A 535 -11.73 -7.28 53.97
CA ASN A 535 -10.60 -6.31 53.96
C ASN A 535 -9.91 -6.14 52.61
N GLU A 536 -10.49 -6.60 51.53
CA GLU A 536 -10.01 -6.26 50.18
C GLU A 536 -10.46 -4.84 49.81
N ARG A 537 -9.51 -4.02 49.30
CA ARG A 537 -9.77 -2.67 48.80
C ARG A 537 -9.74 -2.71 47.30
N VAL A 538 -10.80 -2.24 46.70
CA VAL A 538 -10.92 -2.10 45.25
C VAL A 538 -11.06 -0.62 44.89
N SER A 539 -10.00 -0.06 44.26
CA SER A 539 -10.00 1.30 43.77
C SER A 539 -10.44 1.32 42.31
N MET A 540 -11.45 2.08 41.98
CA MET A 540 -11.94 2.20 40.62
C MET A 540 -12.48 3.59 40.31
N ARG A 541 -12.43 3.96 39.02
CA ARG A 541 -13.01 5.22 38.53
C ARG A 541 -14.40 4.97 37.98
N VAL A 542 -15.38 5.70 38.52
CA VAL A 542 -16.81 5.55 38.23
C VAL A 542 -17.45 6.89 37.86
N SER A 543 -18.64 6.82 37.27
CA SER A 543 -19.45 8.04 37.06
C SER A 543 -20.14 8.47 38.35
N PRO A 544 -20.45 9.76 38.53
CA PRO A 544 -21.19 10.23 39.69
C PRO A 544 -22.56 9.54 39.90
N LEU A 545 -23.22 9.14 38.83
CA LEU A 545 -24.45 8.35 38.90
C LEU A 545 -24.23 6.96 39.50
N GLN A 546 -23.16 6.29 39.08
CA GLN A 546 -22.79 4.99 39.63
C GLN A 546 -22.48 5.07 41.13
N LEU A 547 -21.75 6.13 41.54
CA LEU A 547 -21.52 6.41 42.96
C LEU A 547 -22.82 6.64 43.71
N ALA A 548 -23.72 7.52 43.20
CA ALA A 548 -24.99 7.83 43.83
C ALA A 548 -25.88 6.61 44.03
N VAL A 549 -25.90 5.72 43.05
CA VAL A 549 -26.60 4.43 43.12
C VAL A 549 -25.98 3.55 44.22
N LEU A 550 -24.65 3.44 44.27
CA LEU A 550 -23.98 2.64 45.29
C LEU A 550 -24.19 3.14 46.71
N GLU A 551 -24.11 4.47 46.92
CA GLU A 551 -24.38 5.09 48.23
C GLU A 551 -25.82 4.82 48.69
N LEU A 552 -26.83 5.01 47.85
CA LEU A 552 -28.22 4.71 48.18
C LEU A 552 -28.46 3.22 48.50
N VAL A 553 -27.80 2.32 47.78
CA VAL A 553 -27.91 0.89 48.07
C VAL A 553 -27.23 0.56 49.39
N SER A 554 -26.11 1.24 49.73
CA SER A 554 -25.38 1.02 50.99
C SER A 554 -26.08 1.65 52.22
N GLU A 555 -26.81 2.74 52.04
CA GLU A 555 -27.55 3.42 53.12
C GLU A 555 -28.86 2.72 53.52
N ASN A 556 -29.40 1.85 52.69
CA ASN A 556 -30.58 1.07 53.01
C ASN A 556 -30.26 0.04 54.09
N GLU A 557 -30.51 0.37 55.36
CA GLU A 557 -30.32 -0.46 56.57
C GLU A 557 -31.18 -1.75 56.58
N THR A 558 -32.17 -1.87 55.74
CA THR A 558 -32.94 -3.09 55.57
C THR A 558 -32.28 -3.97 54.52
N PRO A 559 -31.96 -5.28 54.81
CA PRO A 559 -31.51 -6.19 53.78
C PRO A 559 -32.69 -6.42 52.78
N GLY A 560 -32.83 -5.48 51.92
CA GLY A 560 -33.93 -5.41 50.97
C GLY A 560 -33.43 -5.27 49.54
N VAL A 561 -34.09 -5.97 48.71
CA VAL A 561 -33.94 -5.96 47.28
C VAL A 561 -34.32 -4.59 46.77
N VAL A 562 -33.35 -3.84 46.23
CA VAL A 562 -33.57 -2.51 45.64
C VAL A 562 -33.91 -2.66 44.16
N THR A 563 -34.96 -1.99 43.70
CA THR A 563 -35.33 -1.99 42.29
C THR A 563 -34.81 -0.74 41.55
N ALA A 564 -34.63 -0.86 40.24
CA ALA A 564 -34.19 0.27 39.41
C ALA A 564 -35.20 1.42 39.41
N GLU A 565 -36.51 1.13 39.66
CA GLU A 565 -37.55 2.14 39.74
C GLU A 565 -37.49 2.92 41.04
N ASP A 566 -37.22 2.26 42.16
CA ASP A 566 -37.04 2.94 43.47
C ASP A 566 -35.87 3.90 43.44
N LEU A 567 -34.74 3.48 42.87
CA LEU A 567 -33.55 4.33 42.69
C LEU A 567 -33.79 5.48 41.73
N ALA A 568 -34.52 5.27 40.64
CA ALA A 568 -34.86 6.33 39.71
C ALA A 568 -35.73 7.40 40.35
N GLN A 569 -36.65 6.98 41.23
CA GLN A 569 -37.50 7.90 42.00
C GLN A 569 -36.70 8.67 43.08
N ALA A 570 -35.80 7.97 43.78
CA ALA A 570 -34.96 8.58 44.83
C ALA A 570 -33.96 9.62 44.27
N LEU A 571 -33.40 9.33 43.09
CA LEU A 571 -32.46 10.22 42.40
C LEU A 571 -33.12 11.24 41.45
N GLU A 572 -34.44 11.23 41.35
CA GLU A 572 -35.19 12.07 40.39
C GLU A 572 -34.72 11.92 38.93
N LEU A 573 -34.41 10.69 38.53
CA LEU A 573 -33.94 10.40 37.18
C LEU A 573 -35.10 10.49 36.17
N GLN A 574 -34.80 10.94 34.97
CA GLN A 574 -35.76 11.02 33.87
C GLN A 574 -36.24 9.62 33.40
N HIS A 575 -35.35 8.63 33.46
CA HIS A 575 -35.62 7.26 33.01
C HIS A 575 -35.00 6.23 33.94
N ALA A 576 -35.77 5.20 34.34
CA ALA A 576 -35.29 4.09 35.14
C ALA A 576 -34.17 3.27 34.46
N ALA A 577 -34.08 3.32 33.13
CA ALA A 577 -33.03 2.67 32.37
C ALA A 577 -31.61 3.15 32.77
N MET A 578 -31.46 4.40 33.18
CA MET A 578 -30.17 4.96 33.64
C MET A 578 -29.75 4.33 34.98
N ALA A 579 -30.67 4.11 35.91
CA ALA A 579 -30.42 3.42 37.16
C ALA A 579 -30.07 1.94 36.92
N LEU A 580 -30.78 1.31 35.99
CA LEU A 580 -30.55 -0.09 35.61
C LEU A 580 -29.14 -0.29 34.99
N GLU A 581 -28.69 0.63 34.16
CA GLU A 581 -27.35 0.61 33.58
C GLU A 581 -26.27 0.73 34.65
N ALA A 582 -26.45 1.63 35.61
CA ALA A 582 -25.52 1.79 36.74
C ALA A 582 -25.52 0.54 37.65
N LEU A 583 -26.67 -0.06 37.92
CA LEU A 583 -26.78 -1.30 38.68
C LEU A 583 -26.07 -2.47 37.98
N ARG A 584 -26.28 -2.65 36.68
CA ARG A 584 -25.61 -3.67 35.88
C ARG A 584 -24.09 -3.49 35.84
N PHE A 585 -23.63 -2.25 35.81
CA PHE A 585 -22.19 -1.98 35.95
C PHE A 585 -21.66 -2.55 37.27
N TRP A 586 -22.32 -2.29 38.39
CA TRP A 586 -21.91 -2.83 39.70
C TRP A 586 -22.02 -4.35 39.81
N VAL A 587 -23.00 -4.96 39.14
CA VAL A 587 -23.10 -6.42 39.03
C VAL A 587 -21.92 -6.97 38.24
N ALA A 588 -21.52 -6.34 37.13
CA ALA A 588 -20.36 -6.73 36.33
C ALA A 588 -19.04 -6.61 37.12
N GLN A 589 -18.95 -5.65 38.03
CA GLN A 589 -17.81 -5.50 38.95
C GLN A 589 -17.88 -6.44 40.16
N GLY A 590 -18.98 -7.20 40.32
CA GLY A 590 -19.14 -8.15 41.44
C GLY A 590 -19.54 -7.52 42.77
N VAL A 591 -19.78 -6.21 42.80
CA VAL A 591 -20.17 -5.47 44.03
C VAL A 591 -21.67 -5.71 44.34
N LEU A 592 -22.49 -5.84 43.33
CA LEU A 592 -23.92 -6.15 43.45
C LEU A 592 -24.24 -7.52 42.85
N ARG A 593 -25.31 -8.13 43.33
CA ARG A 593 -25.88 -9.37 42.80
C ARG A 593 -27.33 -9.15 42.35
N GLU A 594 -27.67 -9.61 41.14
CA GLU A 594 -29.04 -9.61 40.66
C GLU A 594 -29.79 -10.82 41.22
N TRP A 595 -30.97 -10.57 41.82
CA TRP A 595 -31.84 -11.62 42.32
C TRP A 595 -32.66 -12.31 41.21
N PRO A 596 -33.14 -13.54 41.44
CA PRO A 596 -33.91 -14.29 40.43
C PRO A 596 -35.19 -13.60 39.94
N SER A 597 -35.78 -12.70 40.78
CA SER A 597 -36.85 -11.82 40.34
C SER A 597 -36.26 -10.69 39.52
N ALA A 598 -36.45 -10.72 38.20
CA ALA A 598 -35.87 -9.76 37.24
C ALA A 598 -36.03 -8.31 37.73
N GLY A 599 -34.90 -7.62 37.85
CA GLY A 599 -34.83 -6.20 38.17
C GLY A 599 -34.62 -5.83 39.64
N SER A 600 -34.24 -6.78 40.50
CA SER A 600 -33.94 -6.50 41.90
C SER A 600 -32.48 -6.84 42.24
N PHE A 601 -31.81 -5.99 43.03
CA PHE A 601 -30.37 -6.04 43.27
C PHE A 601 -30.05 -5.96 44.75
N GLU A 602 -28.98 -6.66 45.16
CA GLU A 602 -28.52 -6.74 46.55
C GLU A 602 -26.99 -6.57 46.62
N LEU A 603 -26.47 -6.05 47.72
CA LEU A 603 -25.04 -5.87 47.96
C LEU A 603 -24.39 -7.25 48.21
N CYS A 604 -23.27 -7.53 47.56
CA CYS A 604 -22.49 -8.71 47.78
C CYS A 604 -21.52 -8.52 48.96
N ASP A 605 -21.55 -9.41 49.93
CA ASP A 605 -20.61 -9.37 51.08
C ASP A 605 -19.17 -9.79 50.69
N ASN A 606 -19.01 -10.52 49.60
CA ASN A 606 -17.72 -11.00 49.09
C ASN A 606 -17.65 -10.91 47.56
N LEU A 607 -16.51 -10.46 47.03
CA LEU A 607 -16.28 -10.50 45.59
C LEU A 607 -16.29 -11.97 45.09
N PRO A 608 -16.95 -12.26 43.95
CA PRO A 608 -16.81 -13.56 43.32
C PRO A 608 -15.34 -13.73 42.91
N VAL A 609 -14.75 -14.87 43.29
CA VAL A 609 -13.38 -15.24 42.87
C VAL A 609 -13.37 -15.24 41.36
N SER A 610 -12.66 -14.29 40.74
CA SER A 610 -12.46 -14.26 39.31
C SER A 610 -11.70 -15.51 38.90
N HIS A 611 -12.35 -16.45 38.26
CA HIS A 611 -11.68 -17.48 37.49
C HIS A 611 -10.96 -16.78 36.33
N ALA A 612 -9.62 -16.63 36.43
CA ALA A 612 -8.71 -16.16 35.43
C ALA A 612 -8.74 -17.05 34.16
#